data_daa3177e1820203db295850f74a4e88d
#
_entry.id   daa3177e1820203db295850f74a4e88d
#
_cell.length_a   1.000
_cell.length_b   1.000
_cell.length_c   1.000
_cell.angle_alpha   90.00
_cell.angle_beta   90.00
_cell.angle_gamma   90.00
#
_symmetry.space_group_name_H-M   'P 1'
#
loop_
_entity.id
_entity.type
_entity.pdbx_description
1 polymer ?
#
loop_
_entity_poly.entity_id
_entity_poly.type
_entity_poly.pdbx_seq_one_letter_code
_entity_poly.pdbx_strand_id
1 'polypeptide(L)'
;MAILDGRTAIDRELYMHGQSNTVNAKKLLSAGKLITLRPHTRFIHFPEHTHDYVEVIYMCSGHTTHIVNGKEIKLEQGNLMFLNQSVTHEILEAEQQDIAVNFIVLPEFFNNVLSLVGEEETPLRRFLVDCLCGQSSGTGFLHFEVAGITPIQNLIENLLIILLQESPHKRKLSQLTMALLFMQLMGHTETLNTPDAEQAVILKVLAYIESRYVDGSLTELAEQLHYDLYSLSREIKRKTGKNYTQLVQEKRLAQAVFLLKNTDRNVDDIANAVGYENMGYFHRIFKDTYGVSPRHYRLQIR
;
A
#
# COMPACT_ATOMS: atom_id res chain seq x y z
N MET A 1 -3.13 -30.70 6.93
CA MET A 1 -2.57 -31.93 6.30
C MET A 1 -1.18 -32.25 6.87
N ALA A 2 -0.22 -31.32 6.92
CA ALA A 2 1.15 -31.61 7.40
C ALA A 2 1.24 -32.20 8.82
N ILE A 3 0.36 -31.79 9.75
CA ILE A 3 0.31 -32.33 11.12
C ILE A 3 -0.13 -33.79 11.17
N LEU A 4 -1.08 -34.16 10.31
CA LEU A 4 -1.56 -35.55 10.23
C LEU A 4 -0.47 -36.49 9.70
N ASP A 5 0.53 -35.96 9.00
CA ASP A 5 1.66 -36.70 8.44
C ASP A 5 2.90 -36.67 9.34
N GLY A 6 2.84 -36.05 10.55
CA GLY A 6 3.97 -35.96 11.50
C GLY A 6 5.15 -35.08 10.99
N ARG A 7 4.90 -34.18 10.06
CA ARG A 7 5.96 -33.29 9.50
C ARG A 7 6.25 -32.16 10.47
N THR A 8 7.53 -31.89 10.71
CA THR A 8 8.03 -30.80 11.57
C THR A 8 8.58 -29.62 10.78
N ALA A 9 8.58 -29.68 9.45
CA ALA A 9 9.08 -28.63 8.56
C ALA A 9 8.20 -28.53 7.30
N ILE A 10 8.25 -27.34 6.66
CA ILE A 10 7.54 -27.11 5.40
C ILE A 10 8.11 -28.00 4.29
N ASP A 11 7.26 -28.42 3.38
CA ASP A 11 7.66 -29.02 2.13
C ASP A 11 7.99 -27.90 1.12
N ARG A 12 9.28 -27.60 0.99
CA ARG A 12 9.77 -26.49 0.13
C ARG A 12 9.35 -26.66 -1.32
N GLU A 13 9.25 -27.89 -1.82
CA GLU A 13 8.89 -28.15 -3.24
C GLU A 13 7.46 -27.71 -3.57
N LEU A 14 6.58 -27.64 -2.57
CA LEU A 14 5.21 -27.12 -2.76
C LEU A 14 5.17 -25.60 -2.99
N TYR A 15 6.17 -24.88 -2.54
CA TYR A 15 6.19 -23.40 -2.51
C TYR A 15 7.27 -22.78 -3.39
N MET A 16 8.45 -23.38 -3.48
CA MET A 16 9.66 -22.80 -4.04
C MET A 16 10.23 -23.67 -5.16
N HIS A 17 11.13 -23.12 -5.96
CA HIS A 17 11.88 -23.85 -6.98
C HIS A 17 13.35 -24.05 -6.56
N GLY A 18 13.81 -25.30 -6.49
CA GLY A 18 15.20 -25.63 -6.19
C GLY A 18 15.69 -25.04 -4.86
N GLN A 19 16.82 -24.32 -4.92
CA GLN A 19 17.41 -23.68 -3.72
C GLN A 19 16.93 -22.24 -3.49
N SER A 20 15.99 -21.73 -4.29
CA SER A 20 15.44 -20.37 -4.11
C SER A 20 14.67 -20.27 -2.80
N ASN A 21 14.78 -19.13 -2.12
CA ASN A 21 13.94 -18.78 -0.97
C ASN A 21 12.71 -17.96 -1.39
N THR A 22 12.39 -17.88 -2.69
CA THR A 22 11.24 -17.16 -3.19
C THR A 22 10.06 -18.12 -3.36
N VAL A 23 8.96 -17.84 -2.67
CA VAL A 23 7.68 -18.54 -2.86
C VAL A 23 7.08 -18.12 -4.20
N ASN A 24 6.75 -19.11 -5.04
CA ASN A 24 6.38 -18.87 -6.43
C ASN A 24 4.86 -18.88 -6.62
N ALA A 25 4.32 -17.80 -7.16
CA ALA A 25 2.90 -17.65 -7.45
C ALA A 25 2.34 -18.79 -8.32
N LYS A 26 3.11 -19.26 -9.32
CA LYS A 26 2.68 -20.35 -10.22
C LYS A 26 2.41 -21.67 -9.54
N LYS A 27 2.98 -21.88 -8.33
CA LYS A 27 2.69 -23.06 -7.51
C LYS A 27 1.43 -22.90 -6.68
N LEU A 28 0.99 -21.67 -6.45
CA LEU A 28 -0.11 -21.33 -5.55
C LEU A 28 -1.39 -20.96 -6.31
N LEU A 29 -1.27 -20.34 -7.50
CA LEU A 29 -2.41 -19.91 -8.32
C LEU A 29 -2.65 -20.90 -9.46
N SER A 30 -3.92 -21.17 -9.74
CA SER A 30 -4.31 -21.85 -10.98
C SER A 30 -4.10 -20.93 -12.19
N ALA A 31 -3.81 -21.51 -13.35
CA ALA A 31 -3.58 -20.78 -14.59
C ALA A 31 -4.73 -19.79 -14.90
N GLY A 32 -4.39 -18.56 -15.23
CA GLY A 32 -5.34 -17.49 -15.57
C GLY A 32 -5.98 -16.76 -14.38
N LYS A 33 -5.76 -17.20 -13.14
CA LYS A 33 -6.21 -16.47 -11.94
C LYS A 33 -5.19 -15.41 -11.55
N LEU A 34 -5.65 -14.23 -11.17
CA LEU A 34 -4.81 -13.12 -10.67
C LEU A 34 -4.81 -13.02 -9.14
N ILE A 35 -5.74 -13.70 -8.49
CA ILE A 35 -5.89 -13.74 -7.04
C ILE A 35 -6.39 -15.11 -6.62
N THR A 36 -5.92 -15.60 -5.49
CA THR A 36 -6.44 -16.81 -4.83
C THR A 36 -6.35 -16.65 -3.32
N LEU A 37 -7.14 -17.47 -2.61
CA LEU A 37 -7.16 -17.57 -1.17
C LEU A 37 -6.46 -18.84 -0.72
N ARG A 38 -5.63 -18.72 0.32
CA ARG A 38 -4.95 -19.85 0.98
C ARG A 38 -5.09 -19.76 2.49
N PRO A 39 -5.27 -20.90 3.20
CA PRO A 39 -5.09 -20.91 4.65
C PRO A 39 -3.66 -20.51 4.99
N HIS A 40 -3.52 -19.69 6.02
CA HIS A 40 -2.20 -19.35 6.57
C HIS A 40 -1.54 -20.59 7.22
N THR A 41 -0.20 -20.62 7.22
CA THR A 41 0.56 -21.71 7.81
C THR A 41 0.37 -21.73 9.33
N ARG A 42 0.06 -22.91 9.88
CA ARG A 42 -0.06 -23.15 11.33
C ARG A 42 0.77 -24.35 11.75
N PHE A 43 1.17 -24.39 13.01
CA PHE A 43 1.83 -25.53 13.67
C PHE A 43 3.24 -25.84 13.17
N ILE A 44 3.75 -25.07 12.23
CA ILE A 44 5.07 -25.26 11.64
C ILE A 44 5.65 -23.86 11.41
N HIS A 45 6.91 -23.69 11.78
CA HIS A 45 7.69 -22.53 11.43
C HIS A 45 7.90 -22.46 9.90
N PHE A 46 7.60 -21.33 9.28
CA PHE A 46 7.91 -21.08 7.89
C PHE A 46 9.14 -20.17 7.84
N PRO A 47 10.30 -20.66 7.37
CA PRO A 47 11.56 -19.90 7.44
C PRO A 47 11.54 -18.68 6.52
N GLU A 48 12.52 -17.79 6.73
CA GLU A 48 12.67 -16.55 5.96
C GLU A 48 12.60 -16.79 4.45
N HIS A 49 11.73 -16.03 3.79
CA HIS A 49 11.46 -16.13 2.37
C HIS A 49 10.98 -14.80 1.78
N THR A 50 10.97 -14.73 0.46
CA THR A 50 10.37 -13.65 -0.33
C THR A 50 9.23 -14.21 -1.19
N HIS A 51 8.51 -13.35 -1.91
CA HIS A 51 7.46 -13.76 -2.84
C HIS A 51 7.69 -13.13 -4.22
N ASP A 52 7.19 -13.76 -5.30
CA ASP A 52 7.03 -13.14 -6.61
C ASP A 52 5.62 -12.56 -6.85
N TYR A 53 4.85 -12.38 -5.76
CA TYR A 53 3.49 -11.87 -5.72
C TYR A 53 3.31 -10.91 -4.53
N VAL A 54 2.14 -10.27 -4.45
CA VAL A 54 1.72 -9.52 -3.26
C VAL A 54 0.94 -10.45 -2.35
N GLU A 55 1.34 -10.54 -1.10
CA GLU A 55 0.61 -11.28 -0.08
C GLU A 55 -0.20 -10.32 0.78
N VAL A 56 -1.50 -10.62 0.98
CA VAL A 56 -2.34 -9.91 1.94
C VAL A 56 -2.80 -10.91 2.98
N ILE A 57 -2.42 -10.69 4.23
CA ILE A 57 -2.76 -11.57 5.35
C ILE A 57 -3.88 -10.93 6.15
N TYR A 58 -4.97 -11.66 6.36
CA TYR A 58 -6.06 -11.27 7.25
C TYR A 58 -6.19 -12.25 8.40
N MET A 59 -6.18 -11.70 9.62
CA MET A 59 -6.29 -12.50 10.83
C MET A 59 -7.75 -12.71 11.22
N CYS A 60 -8.26 -13.92 11.04
CA CYS A 60 -9.65 -14.25 11.32
C CYS A 60 -9.91 -14.50 12.82
N SER A 61 -8.96 -15.12 13.52
CA SER A 61 -9.07 -15.46 14.94
C SER A 61 -7.69 -15.65 15.56
N GLY A 62 -7.51 -15.27 16.84
CA GLY A 62 -6.25 -15.37 17.54
C GLY A 62 -5.20 -14.37 17.04
N HIS A 63 -3.96 -14.81 16.90
CA HIS A 63 -2.87 -13.97 16.41
C HIS A 63 -1.79 -14.81 15.72
N THR A 64 -0.98 -14.14 14.87
CA THR A 64 0.24 -14.73 14.30
C THR A 64 1.41 -13.76 14.46
N THR A 65 2.62 -14.32 14.61
CA THR A 65 3.84 -13.52 14.74
C THR A 65 4.70 -13.73 13.50
N HIS A 66 5.11 -12.61 12.90
CA HIS A 66 5.93 -12.57 11.70
C HIS A 66 7.22 -11.80 11.98
N ILE A 67 8.33 -12.24 11.37
CA ILE A 67 9.56 -11.43 11.31
C ILE A 67 9.62 -10.83 9.91
N VAL A 68 9.33 -9.53 9.78
CA VAL A 68 9.28 -8.82 8.50
C VAL A 68 10.48 -7.88 8.38
N ASN A 69 11.35 -8.10 7.40
CA ASN A 69 12.62 -7.38 7.25
C ASN A 69 13.43 -7.34 8.58
N GLY A 70 13.46 -8.45 9.31
CA GLY A 70 14.16 -8.59 10.60
C GLY A 70 13.44 -7.96 11.81
N LYS A 71 12.19 -7.48 11.66
CA LYS A 71 11.39 -6.91 12.76
C LYS A 71 10.21 -7.81 13.08
N GLU A 72 10.00 -8.03 14.38
CA GLU A 72 8.84 -8.80 14.86
C GLU A 72 7.56 -7.97 14.74
N ILE A 73 6.53 -8.57 14.13
CA ILE A 73 5.20 -7.99 13.98
C ILE A 73 4.18 -9.02 14.45
N LYS A 74 3.36 -8.62 15.41
CA LYS A 74 2.22 -9.41 15.86
C LYS A 74 0.97 -8.97 15.12
N LEU A 75 0.36 -9.87 14.36
CA LEU A 75 -0.89 -9.64 13.65
C LEU A 75 -2.04 -10.19 14.48
N GLU A 76 -2.85 -9.30 15.02
CA GLU A 76 -4.00 -9.62 15.88
C GLU A 76 -5.28 -9.82 15.07
N GLN A 77 -6.28 -10.49 15.66
CA GLN A 77 -7.59 -10.73 15.04
C GLN A 77 -8.21 -9.45 14.47
N GLY A 78 -8.72 -9.53 13.24
CA GLY A 78 -9.36 -8.42 12.52
C GLY A 78 -8.38 -7.50 11.80
N ASN A 79 -7.06 -7.69 11.96
CA ASN A 79 -6.04 -6.87 11.33
C ASN A 79 -5.61 -7.41 9.96
N LEU A 80 -5.03 -6.50 9.16
CA LEU A 80 -4.52 -6.78 7.82
C LEU A 80 -3.04 -6.46 7.71
N MET A 81 -2.30 -7.31 7.03
CA MET A 81 -0.92 -7.05 6.63
C MET A 81 -0.75 -7.27 5.13
N PHE A 82 -0.13 -6.31 4.46
CA PHE A 82 0.22 -6.36 3.04
C PHE A 82 1.73 -6.47 2.90
N LEU A 83 2.21 -7.40 2.10
CA LEU A 83 3.62 -7.64 1.83
C LEU A 83 3.83 -7.63 0.32
N ASN A 84 4.78 -6.82 -0.18
CA ASN A 84 5.15 -6.81 -1.60
C ASN A 84 6.30 -7.79 -1.87
N GLN A 85 6.74 -7.85 -3.13
CA GLN A 85 7.77 -8.79 -3.59
C GLN A 85 9.18 -8.50 -3.03
N SER A 86 9.42 -7.30 -2.50
CA SER A 86 10.74 -6.90 -1.98
C SER A 86 10.98 -7.28 -0.51
N VAL A 87 9.93 -7.73 0.17
CA VAL A 87 9.97 -8.03 1.60
C VAL A 87 10.50 -9.43 1.86
N THR A 88 11.43 -9.56 2.80
CA THR A 88 11.72 -10.84 3.42
C THR A 88 10.81 -11.02 4.63
N HIS A 89 10.17 -12.16 4.75
CA HIS A 89 9.40 -12.46 5.93
C HIS A 89 9.51 -13.93 6.37
N GLU A 90 9.35 -14.14 7.67
CA GLU A 90 9.37 -15.40 8.36
C GLU A 90 8.09 -15.52 9.19
N ILE A 91 7.50 -16.70 9.29
CA ILE A 91 6.28 -16.94 10.06
C ILE A 91 6.61 -17.86 11.21
N LEU A 92 6.41 -17.38 12.43
CA LEU A 92 6.59 -18.19 13.61
C LEU A 92 5.44 -19.19 13.76
N GLU A 93 5.66 -20.22 14.54
CA GLU A 93 4.66 -21.28 14.77
C GLU A 93 3.41 -20.68 15.39
N ALA A 94 2.25 -20.99 14.81
CA ALA A 94 0.93 -20.56 15.26
C ALA A 94 0.13 -21.76 15.78
N GLU A 95 -0.78 -21.53 16.72
CA GLU A 95 -1.56 -22.56 17.40
C GLU A 95 -2.90 -22.87 16.70
N GLN A 96 -3.68 -23.76 17.29
CA GLN A 96 -4.95 -24.24 16.71
C GLN A 96 -6.00 -23.13 16.57
N GLN A 97 -6.08 -22.21 17.53
CA GLN A 97 -7.02 -21.08 17.55
C GLN A 97 -6.59 -19.94 16.62
N ASP A 98 -5.33 -19.93 16.17
CA ASP A 98 -4.78 -18.88 15.35
C ASP A 98 -5.11 -19.15 13.88
N ILE A 99 -6.14 -18.49 13.40
CA ILE A 99 -6.69 -18.70 12.07
C ILE A 99 -6.48 -17.43 11.24
N ALA A 100 -5.64 -17.51 10.23
CA ALA A 100 -5.50 -16.47 9.25
C ALA A 100 -5.67 -16.99 7.82
N VAL A 101 -5.92 -16.09 6.89
CA VAL A 101 -6.02 -16.37 5.46
C VAL A 101 -5.09 -15.45 4.69
N ASN A 102 -4.47 -16.01 3.66
CA ASN A 102 -3.57 -15.30 2.76
C ASN A 102 -4.24 -15.13 1.41
N PHE A 103 -4.36 -13.89 0.95
CA PHE A 103 -4.68 -13.57 -0.44
C PHE A 103 -3.35 -13.52 -1.21
N ILE A 104 -3.18 -14.42 -2.16
CA ILE A 104 -2.05 -14.45 -3.08
C ILE A 104 -2.46 -13.66 -4.31
N VAL A 105 -1.84 -12.51 -4.54
CA VAL A 105 -2.30 -11.53 -5.54
C VAL A 105 -1.17 -11.22 -6.51
N LEU A 106 -1.38 -11.50 -7.80
CA LEU A 106 -0.43 -11.07 -8.83
C LEU A 106 -0.48 -9.55 -8.98
N PRO A 107 0.66 -8.86 -9.20
CA PRO A 107 0.70 -7.41 -9.37
C PRO A 107 -0.31 -6.89 -10.40
N GLU A 108 -0.50 -7.59 -11.50
CA GLU A 108 -1.42 -7.19 -12.58
C GLU A 108 -2.89 -7.09 -12.14
N PHE A 109 -3.25 -7.72 -11.02
CA PHE A 109 -4.58 -7.58 -10.42
C PHE A 109 -4.86 -6.12 -10.04
N PHE A 110 -3.84 -5.39 -9.58
CA PHE A 110 -3.94 -4.04 -9.09
C PHE A 110 -4.03 -2.97 -10.18
N ASN A 111 -3.80 -3.28 -11.46
CA ASN A 111 -3.95 -2.32 -12.56
C ASN A 111 -5.32 -1.62 -12.54
N ASN A 112 -6.40 -2.41 -12.44
CA ASN A 112 -7.75 -1.87 -12.35
C ASN A 112 -8.05 -1.23 -10.99
N VAL A 113 -7.50 -1.78 -9.92
CA VAL A 113 -7.66 -1.24 -8.56
C VAL A 113 -7.04 0.15 -8.47
N LEU A 114 -5.82 0.33 -8.97
CA LEU A 114 -5.11 1.61 -8.95
C LEU A 114 -5.87 2.71 -9.72
N SER A 115 -6.50 2.37 -10.84
CA SER A 115 -7.31 3.33 -11.61
C SER A 115 -8.58 3.78 -10.89
N LEU A 116 -9.13 2.95 -10.00
CA LEU A 116 -10.34 3.24 -9.22
C LEU A 116 -10.04 4.00 -7.93
N VAL A 117 -8.87 3.77 -7.34
CA VAL A 117 -8.43 4.38 -6.06
C VAL A 117 -8.08 5.87 -6.20
N GLY A 118 -7.90 6.36 -7.43
CA GLY A 118 -7.58 7.76 -7.69
C GLY A 118 -6.08 8.05 -7.77
N GLU A 119 -5.74 9.33 -8.00
CA GLU A 119 -4.35 9.78 -8.22
C GLU A 119 -3.70 10.36 -6.94
N GLU A 120 -4.37 10.31 -5.79
CA GLU A 120 -3.85 10.85 -4.54
C GLU A 120 -2.65 10.06 -4.02
N GLU A 121 -1.56 10.75 -3.71
CA GLU A 121 -0.33 10.15 -3.20
C GLU A 121 -0.47 9.77 -1.72
N THR A 122 -0.95 8.55 -1.48
CA THR A 122 -1.05 7.95 -0.14
C THR A 122 0.00 6.83 0.05
N PRO A 123 0.32 6.44 1.30
CA PRO A 123 1.21 5.29 1.55
C PRO A 123 0.73 4.02 0.85
N LEU A 124 -0.58 3.79 0.85
CA LEU A 124 -1.19 2.62 0.22
C LEU A 124 -1.09 2.69 -1.31
N ARG A 125 -1.35 3.87 -1.92
CA ARG A 125 -1.16 4.05 -3.36
C ARG A 125 0.29 3.83 -3.77
N ARG A 126 1.24 4.38 -3.01
CA ARG A 126 2.67 4.16 -3.25
C ARG A 126 3.03 2.68 -3.18
N PHE A 127 2.54 1.97 -2.17
CA PHE A 127 2.69 0.52 -2.06
C PHE A 127 2.18 -0.21 -3.32
N LEU A 128 1.00 0.15 -3.84
CA LEU A 128 0.45 -0.44 -5.07
C LEU A 128 1.31 -0.16 -6.31
N VAL A 129 1.81 1.08 -6.43
CA VAL A 129 2.72 1.45 -7.53
C VAL A 129 4.02 0.65 -7.44
N ASP A 130 4.60 0.54 -6.24
CA ASP A 130 5.80 -0.29 -6.02
C ASP A 130 5.58 -1.75 -6.41
N CYS A 131 4.41 -2.32 -6.05
CA CYS A 131 4.04 -3.68 -6.45
C CYS A 131 4.00 -3.85 -7.98
N LEU A 132 3.47 -2.87 -8.71
CA LEU A 132 3.34 -2.91 -10.17
C LEU A 132 4.68 -2.68 -10.89
N CYS A 133 5.53 -1.81 -10.34
CA CYS A 133 6.83 -1.46 -10.94
C CYS A 133 7.95 -2.44 -10.55
N GLY A 134 7.71 -3.34 -9.59
CA GLY A 134 8.75 -4.23 -9.04
C GLY A 134 9.88 -3.45 -8.34
N GLN A 135 9.56 -2.25 -7.83
CA GLN A 135 10.49 -1.38 -7.11
C GLN A 135 10.08 -1.30 -5.63
N SER A 136 11.03 -0.99 -4.78
CA SER A 136 10.76 -0.73 -3.37
C SER A 136 11.22 0.68 -3.04
N SER A 137 10.27 1.60 -2.98
CA SER A 137 10.50 2.98 -2.51
C SER A 137 10.22 3.15 -1.02
N GLY A 138 9.70 2.11 -0.37
CA GLY A 138 9.32 2.10 1.04
C GLY A 138 9.75 0.80 1.76
N THR A 139 9.07 0.46 2.87
CA THR A 139 9.32 -0.78 3.64
C THR A 139 8.90 -2.04 2.94
N GLY A 140 8.09 -1.91 1.89
CA GLY A 140 7.52 -3.05 1.19
C GLY A 140 6.38 -3.75 1.94
N PHE A 141 5.99 -3.27 3.12
CA PHE A 141 4.84 -3.81 3.85
C PHE A 141 3.99 -2.70 4.50
N LEU A 142 2.71 -3.02 4.73
CA LEU A 142 1.75 -2.18 5.46
C LEU A 142 0.98 -3.07 6.45
N HIS A 143 0.87 -2.63 7.70
CA HIS A 143 0.09 -3.30 8.74
C HIS A 143 -1.02 -2.37 9.24
N PHE A 144 -2.28 -2.79 9.08
CA PHE A 144 -3.46 -2.03 9.48
C PHE A 144 -4.15 -2.67 10.68
N GLU A 145 -4.31 -1.91 11.75
CA GLU A 145 -5.09 -2.28 12.93
C GLU A 145 -6.55 -1.84 12.76
N VAL A 146 -7.34 -2.67 12.09
CA VAL A 146 -8.70 -2.31 11.61
C VAL A 146 -9.80 -3.20 12.19
N ALA A 147 -9.53 -3.96 13.24
CA ALA A 147 -10.48 -4.89 13.86
C ALA A 147 -11.83 -4.23 14.24
N GLY A 148 -11.81 -2.96 14.70
CA GLY A 148 -13.00 -2.22 15.10
C GLY A 148 -13.75 -1.52 13.98
N ILE A 149 -13.29 -1.60 12.71
CA ILE A 149 -13.86 -0.84 11.59
C ILE A 149 -14.77 -1.73 10.76
N THR A 150 -16.06 -1.78 11.14
CA THR A 150 -17.07 -2.64 10.51
C THR A 150 -17.12 -2.56 8.98
N PRO A 151 -17.06 -1.38 8.30
CA PRO A 151 -17.05 -1.34 6.85
C PRO A 151 -15.88 -2.09 6.22
N ILE A 152 -14.69 -2.03 6.83
CA ILE A 152 -13.51 -2.76 6.37
C ILE A 152 -13.71 -4.27 6.58
N GLN A 153 -14.16 -4.69 7.75
CA GLN A 153 -14.42 -6.10 8.05
C GLN A 153 -15.43 -6.70 7.06
N ASN A 154 -16.54 -6.01 6.78
CA ASN A 154 -17.55 -6.45 5.82
C ASN A 154 -16.98 -6.60 4.39
N LEU A 155 -16.10 -5.70 3.96
CA LEU A 155 -15.46 -5.80 2.64
C LEU A 155 -14.51 -6.99 2.56
N ILE A 156 -13.79 -7.30 3.63
CA ILE A 156 -12.93 -8.48 3.69
C ILE A 156 -13.77 -9.76 3.64
N GLU A 157 -14.85 -9.85 4.42
CA GLU A 157 -15.77 -11.00 4.38
C GLU A 157 -16.38 -11.18 2.99
N ASN A 158 -16.85 -10.11 2.37
CA ASN A 158 -17.35 -10.15 0.99
C ASN A 158 -16.29 -10.66 0.01
N LEU A 159 -15.04 -10.20 0.13
CA LEU A 159 -13.95 -10.66 -0.72
C LEU A 159 -13.67 -12.15 -0.53
N LEU A 160 -13.70 -12.65 0.72
CA LEU A 160 -13.57 -14.07 1.05
C LEU A 160 -14.68 -14.89 0.37
N ILE A 161 -15.94 -14.47 0.51
CA ILE A 161 -17.10 -15.14 -0.09
C ILE A 161 -16.96 -15.18 -1.62
N ILE A 162 -16.63 -14.04 -2.26
CA ILE A 162 -16.43 -13.95 -3.72
C ILE A 162 -15.35 -14.93 -4.18
N LEU A 163 -14.25 -15.04 -3.43
CA LEU A 163 -13.13 -15.92 -3.81
C LEU A 163 -13.40 -17.40 -3.56
N LEU A 164 -14.28 -17.75 -2.62
CA LEU A 164 -14.69 -19.14 -2.35
C LEU A 164 -15.77 -19.63 -3.32
N GLN A 165 -16.61 -18.74 -3.84
CA GLN A 165 -17.69 -19.09 -4.77
C GLN A 165 -17.22 -19.05 -6.22
N GLU A 166 -17.75 -19.91 -7.08
CA GLU A 166 -17.57 -19.82 -8.53
C GLU A 166 -18.68 -18.93 -9.12
N SER A 167 -18.25 -17.86 -9.81
CA SER A 167 -19.15 -16.89 -10.44
C SER A 167 -18.53 -16.38 -11.75
N PRO A 168 -19.32 -16.16 -12.80
CA PRO A 168 -18.83 -15.60 -14.08
C PRO A 168 -18.23 -14.19 -13.93
N HIS A 169 -18.61 -13.46 -12.88
CA HIS A 169 -18.11 -12.09 -12.61
C HIS A 169 -17.07 -12.04 -11.48
N LYS A 170 -16.60 -13.18 -10.98
CA LYS A 170 -15.68 -13.31 -9.84
C LYS A 170 -14.49 -12.36 -9.92
N ARG A 171 -13.80 -12.32 -11.08
CA ARG A 171 -12.63 -11.45 -11.28
C ARG A 171 -12.99 -9.97 -11.13
N LYS A 172 -14.06 -9.51 -11.76
CA LYS A 172 -14.50 -8.10 -11.69
C LYS A 172 -14.98 -7.73 -10.29
N LEU A 173 -15.77 -8.60 -9.67
CA LEU A 173 -16.26 -8.41 -8.30
C LEU A 173 -15.09 -8.33 -7.29
N SER A 174 -14.12 -9.25 -7.36
CA SER A 174 -12.97 -9.20 -6.46
C SER A 174 -12.11 -7.95 -6.65
N GLN A 175 -11.93 -7.46 -7.88
CA GLN A 175 -11.21 -6.21 -8.14
C GLN A 175 -11.95 -4.98 -7.60
N LEU A 176 -13.28 -4.90 -7.78
CA LEU A 176 -14.09 -3.80 -7.25
C LEU A 176 -14.14 -3.82 -5.72
N THR A 177 -14.32 -4.98 -5.11
CA THR A 177 -14.30 -5.12 -3.64
C THR A 177 -12.94 -4.75 -3.05
N MET A 178 -11.86 -5.17 -3.70
CA MET A 178 -10.50 -4.78 -3.31
C MET A 178 -10.28 -3.28 -3.45
N ALA A 179 -10.77 -2.64 -4.51
CA ALA A 179 -10.68 -1.19 -4.68
C ALA A 179 -11.44 -0.44 -3.58
N LEU A 180 -12.66 -0.89 -3.23
CA LEU A 180 -13.41 -0.33 -2.10
C LEU A 180 -12.67 -0.53 -0.77
N LEU A 181 -12.09 -1.70 -0.55
CA LEU A 181 -11.26 -1.95 0.63
C LEU A 181 -10.09 -0.98 0.71
N PHE A 182 -9.36 -0.76 -0.37
CA PHE A 182 -8.26 0.20 -0.42
C PHE A 182 -8.73 1.63 -0.17
N MET A 183 -9.87 2.05 -0.74
CA MET A 183 -10.44 3.39 -0.48
C MET A 183 -10.80 3.57 1.01
N GLN A 184 -11.36 2.55 1.65
CA GLN A 184 -11.63 2.58 3.09
C GLN A 184 -10.33 2.65 3.91
N LEU A 185 -9.32 1.85 3.57
CA LEU A 185 -8.02 1.86 4.24
C LEU A 185 -7.28 3.20 4.08
N MET A 186 -7.42 3.89 2.94
CA MET A 186 -6.88 5.23 2.76
C MET A 186 -7.54 6.27 3.66
N GLY A 187 -8.83 6.11 3.95
CA GLY A 187 -9.54 6.95 4.92
C GLY A 187 -9.17 6.68 6.38
N HIS A 188 -8.39 5.62 6.66
CA HIS A 188 -8.00 5.18 8.00
C HIS A 188 -6.49 5.00 8.14
N THR A 189 -5.70 5.94 7.59
CA THR A 189 -4.23 5.89 7.65
C THR A 189 -3.68 5.95 9.08
N GLU A 190 -4.45 6.44 10.04
CA GLU A 190 -4.13 6.42 11.47
C GLU A 190 -4.03 5.01 12.06
N THR A 191 -4.66 4.03 11.41
CA THR A 191 -4.59 2.60 11.82
C THR A 191 -3.36 1.88 11.31
N LEU A 192 -2.52 2.54 10.49
CA LEU A 192 -1.26 1.99 10.04
C LEU A 192 -0.30 1.83 11.22
N ASN A 193 -0.09 0.58 11.62
CA ASN A 193 0.94 0.25 12.59
C ASN A 193 2.28 0.10 11.87
N THR A 194 3.23 0.95 12.24
CA THR A 194 4.59 0.85 11.73
C THR A 194 5.53 0.55 12.90
N PRO A 195 6.21 -0.59 12.89
CA PRO A 195 7.14 -0.97 13.98
C PRO A 195 8.34 -0.04 14.08
N ASP A 196 8.49 0.88 13.13
CA ASP A 196 9.54 1.88 13.08
C ASP A 196 8.95 3.25 13.40
N ALA A 197 9.29 3.82 14.57
CA ALA A 197 8.86 5.15 14.95
C ALA A 197 9.21 6.22 13.88
N GLU A 198 10.36 6.05 13.21
CA GLU A 198 10.78 6.94 12.11
C GLU A 198 9.86 6.83 10.91
N GLN A 199 9.36 5.63 10.61
CA GLN A 199 8.43 5.43 9.51
C GLN A 199 7.03 5.95 9.83
N ALA A 200 6.58 5.79 11.08
CA ALA A 200 5.34 6.39 11.56
C ALA A 200 5.36 7.91 11.38
N VAL A 201 6.52 8.55 11.61
CA VAL A 201 6.71 9.99 11.37
C VAL A 201 6.54 10.33 9.90
N ILE A 202 7.17 9.56 8.99
CA ILE A 202 7.04 9.82 7.54
C ILE A 202 5.61 9.65 7.04
N LEU A 203 4.88 8.65 7.52
CA LEU A 203 3.46 8.50 7.20
C LEU A 203 2.63 9.71 7.63
N LYS A 204 2.88 10.23 8.84
CA LYS A 204 2.24 11.47 9.34
C LYS A 204 2.61 12.69 8.49
N VAL A 205 3.87 12.79 8.04
CA VAL A 205 4.32 13.83 7.10
C VAL A 205 3.53 13.78 5.80
N LEU A 206 3.40 12.59 5.21
CA LEU A 206 2.68 12.41 3.95
C LEU A 206 1.18 12.71 4.10
N ALA A 207 0.55 12.24 5.19
CA ALA A 207 -0.85 12.53 5.50
C ALA A 207 -1.09 14.04 5.73
N TYR A 208 -0.16 14.72 6.39
CA TYR A 208 -0.22 16.17 6.56
C TYR A 208 -0.13 16.91 5.22
N ILE A 209 0.84 16.52 4.35
CA ILE A 209 0.96 17.09 3.01
C ILE A 209 -0.32 16.86 2.22
N GLU A 210 -0.91 15.65 2.31
CA GLU A 210 -2.16 15.32 1.63
C GLU A 210 -3.30 16.27 1.99
N SER A 211 -3.46 16.58 3.27
CA SER A 211 -4.54 17.44 3.78
C SER A 211 -4.24 18.94 3.72
N ARG A 212 -2.96 19.34 3.77
CA ARG A 212 -2.52 20.74 3.94
C ARG A 212 -1.52 21.21 2.88
N TYR A 213 -1.49 20.60 1.68
CA TYR A 213 -0.54 20.98 0.61
C TYR A 213 -0.68 22.45 0.13
N VAL A 214 -1.86 23.05 0.31
CA VAL A 214 -2.13 24.44 -0.12
C VAL A 214 -1.46 25.46 0.81
N ASP A 215 -1.53 25.27 2.13
CA ASP A 215 -1.18 26.25 3.14
C ASP A 215 -0.30 25.72 4.28
N GLY A 216 -0.08 24.40 4.36
CA GLY A 216 0.69 23.77 5.43
C GLY A 216 2.19 24.05 5.36
N SER A 217 2.84 24.09 6.52
CA SER A 217 4.29 24.34 6.65
C SER A 217 4.99 23.21 7.40
N LEU A 218 6.30 23.05 7.11
CA LEU A 218 7.13 22.09 7.87
C LEU A 218 7.26 22.47 9.34
N THR A 219 7.22 23.76 9.65
CA THR A 219 7.30 24.25 11.05
C THR A 219 6.05 23.83 11.84
N GLU A 220 4.86 24.08 11.30
CA GLU A 220 3.60 23.66 11.90
C GLU A 220 3.56 22.13 12.10
N LEU A 221 3.99 21.38 11.11
CA LEU A 221 4.05 19.92 11.20
C LEU A 221 5.03 19.44 12.27
N ALA A 222 6.21 20.07 12.38
CA ALA A 222 7.20 19.73 13.40
C ALA A 222 6.64 19.97 14.82
N GLU A 223 5.92 21.08 15.02
CA GLU A 223 5.24 21.40 16.28
C GLU A 223 4.16 20.35 16.62
N GLN A 224 3.31 19.99 15.65
CA GLN A 224 2.25 18.97 15.84
C GLN A 224 2.81 17.58 16.18
N LEU A 225 3.96 17.24 15.61
CA LEU A 225 4.62 15.97 15.86
C LEU A 225 5.55 15.98 17.08
N HIS A 226 5.70 17.13 17.75
CA HIS A 226 6.69 17.35 18.81
C HIS A 226 8.12 16.96 18.37
N TYR A 227 8.47 17.33 17.14
CA TYR A 227 9.77 17.05 16.52
C TYR A 227 10.59 18.33 16.40
N ASP A 228 11.91 18.18 16.50
CA ASP A 228 12.84 19.24 16.09
C ASP A 228 12.77 19.43 14.58
N LEU A 229 12.64 20.68 14.12
CA LEU A 229 12.45 21.03 12.72
C LEU A 229 13.57 20.50 11.79
N TYR A 230 14.83 20.61 12.25
CA TYR A 230 15.99 20.16 11.45
C TYR A 230 16.07 18.64 11.39
N SER A 231 15.74 17.99 12.51
CA SER A 231 15.70 16.53 12.59
C SER A 231 14.60 15.98 11.70
N LEU A 232 13.39 16.55 11.72
CA LEU A 232 12.29 16.18 10.82
C LEU A 232 12.66 16.38 9.35
N SER A 233 13.26 17.52 9.00
CA SER A 233 13.69 17.81 7.62
C SER A 233 14.71 16.79 7.11
N ARG A 234 15.69 16.41 7.93
CA ARG A 234 16.71 15.39 7.59
C ARG A 234 16.06 14.02 7.42
N GLU A 235 15.15 13.67 8.31
CA GLU A 235 14.44 12.39 8.29
C GLU A 235 13.59 12.25 7.03
N ILE A 236 12.82 13.29 6.68
CA ILE A 236 12.05 13.34 5.43
C ILE A 236 12.96 13.07 4.24
N LYS A 237 14.08 13.81 4.14
CA LYS A 237 15.00 13.65 3.01
C LYS A 237 15.66 12.28 2.98
N ARG A 238 16.06 11.74 4.14
CA ARG A 238 16.67 10.42 4.26
C ARG A 238 15.74 9.30 3.80
N LYS A 239 14.46 9.35 4.20
CA LYS A 239 13.48 8.27 3.95
C LYS A 239 12.79 8.38 2.59
N THR A 240 12.58 9.61 2.08
CA THR A 240 11.84 9.84 0.82
C THR A 240 12.74 10.18 -0.36
N GLY A 241 14.02 10.47 -0.12
CA GLY A 241 14.94 11.00 -1.11
C GLY A 241 14.68 12.48 -1.47
N LYS A 242 13.58 13.08 -0.97
CA LYS A 242 13.10 14.41 -1.29
C LYS A 242 12.98 15.28 -0.04
N ASN A 243 13.12 16.58 -0.16
CA ASN A 243 12.80 17.48 0.94
C ASN A 243 11.29 17.76 1.00
N TYR A 244 10.82 18.34 2.11
CA TYR A 244 9.41 18.65 2.33
C TYR A 244 8.82 19.53 1.20
N THR A 245 9.55 20.58 0.77
CA THR A 245 9.10 21.47 -0.30
C THR A 245 8.91 20.73 -1.63
N GLN A 246 9.78 19.78 -1.96
CA GLN A 246 9.64 18.94 -3.15
C GLN A 246 8.41 18.03 -3.08
N LEU A 247 8.14 17.44 -1.93
CA LEU A 247 6.93 16.61 -1.73
C LEU A 247 5.65 17.43 -1.87
N VAL A 248 5.58 18.63 -1.25
CA VAL A 248 4.45 19.56 -1.39
C VAL A 248 4.27 19.98 -2.84
N GLN A 249 5.37 20.32 -3.52
CA GLN A 249 5.36 20.72 -4.93
C GLN A 249 4.79 19.63 -5.84
N GLU A 250 5.22 18.38 -5.65
CA GLU A 250 4.69 17.23 -6.39
C GLU A 250 3.19 17.07 -6.17
N LYS A 251 2.73 17.16 -4.92
CA LYS A 251 1.30 17.09 -4.60
C LYS A 251 0.50 18.20 -5.24
N ARG A 252 0.98 19.46 -5.17
CA ARG A 252 0.34 20.61 -5.83
C ARG A 252 0.23 20.42 -7.34
N LEU A 253 1.31 19.95 -7.99
CA LEU A 253 1.31 19.72 -9.43
C LEU A 253 0.39 18.57 -9.84
N ALA A 254 0.35 17.47 -9.08
CA ALA A 254 -0.58 16.37 -9.32
C ALA A 254 -2.03 16.84 -9.21
N GLN A 255 -2.35 17.64 -8.19
CA GLN A 255 -3.67 18.23 -8.02
C GLN A 255 -4.01 19.22 -9.14
N ALA A 256 -3.05 20.01 -9.62
CA ALA A 256 -3.24 20.88 -10.77
C ALA A 256 -3.59 20.08 -12.03
N VAL A 257 -2.90 18.96 -12.29
CA VAL A 257 -3.23 18.05 -13.39
C VAL A 257 -4.65 17.50 -13.27
N PHE A 258 -5.04 17.06 -12.06
CA PHE A 258 -6.41 16.60 -11.82
C PHE A 258 -7.45 17.67 -12.18
N LEU A 259 -7.25 18.92 -11.72
CA LEU A 259 -8.16 20.03 -12.02
C LEU A 259 -8.14 20.41 -13.51
N LEU A 260 -6.99 20.36 -14.19
CA LEU A 260 -6.88 20.59 -15.62
C LEU A 260 -7.67 19.55 -16.44
N LYS A 261 -7.69 18.30 -16.00
CA LYS A 261 -8.43 17.19 -16.64
C LYS A 261 -9.93 17.28 -16.42
N ASN A 262 -10.34 17.58 -15.19
CA ASN A 262 -11.71 17.37 -14.73
C ASN A 262 -12.55 18.64 -14.60
N THR A 263 -11.97 19.83 -14.87
CA THR A 263 -12.68 21.11 -14.74
C THR A 263 -12.37 22.07 -15.91
N ASP A 264 -13.28 23.04 -16.13
CA ASP A 264 -13.10 24.14 -17.10
C ASP A 264 -12.48 25.40 -16.49
N ARG A 265 -12.03 25.34 -15.22
CA ARG A 265 -11.37 26.48 -14.54
C ARG A 265 -10.21 26.99 -15.37
N ASN A 266 -9.98 28.31 -15.36
CA ASN A 266 -8.80 28.84 -16.01
C ASN A 266 -7.50 28.38 -15.30
N VAL A 267 -6.36 28.50 -15.96
CA VAL A 267 -5.08 27.98 -15.46
C VAL A 267 -4.64 28.74 -14.20
N ASP A 268 -4.91 30.04 -14.14
CA ASP A 268 -4.51 30.90 -13.02
C ASP A 268 -5.36 30.56 -11.76
N ASP A 269 -6.67 30.31 -11.94
CA ASP A 269 -7.53 29.85 -10.84
C ASP A 269 -7.11 28.46 -10.31
N ILE A 270 -6.65 27.57 -11.19
CA ILE A 270 -6.11 26.27 -10.79
C ILE A 270 -4.81 26.47 -10.00
N ALA A 271 -3.89 27.29 -10.50
CA ALA A 271 -2.64 27.56 -9.81
C ALA A 271 -2.88 28.11 -8.40
N ASN A 272 -3.78 29.10 -8.25
CA ASN A 272 -4.18 29.63 -6.96
C ASN A 272 -4.83 28.56 -6.06
N ALA A 273 -5.73 27.74 -6.59
CA ALA A 273 -6.42 26.69 -5.87
C ALA A 273 -5.48 25.62 -5.32
N VAL A 274 -4.34 25.38 -5.97
CA VAL A 274 -3.33 24.42 -5.51
C VAL A 274 -2.18 25.09 -4.73
N GLY A 275 -2.32 26.38 -4.35
CA GLY A 275 -1.41 27.08 -3.46
C GLY A 275 -0.20 27.77 -4.14
N TYR A 276 -0.29 28.12 -5.42
CA TYR A 276 0.70 28.97 -6.09
C TYR A 276 0.20 30.41 -6.24
N GLU A 277 0.85 31.34 -5.57
CA GLU A 277 0.57 32.77 -5.71
C GLU A 277 1.31 33.38 -6.93
N ASN A 278 2.47 32.83 -7.27
CA ASN A 278 3.28 33.31 -8.40
C ASN A 278 3.02 32.44 -9.65
N MET A 279 2.25 32.98 -10.58
CA MET A 279 1.87 32.30 -11.83
C MET A 279 3.07 31.96 -12.72
N GLY A 280 4.06 32.85 -12.79
CA GLY A 280 5.29 32.63 -13.58
C GLY A 280 6.09 31.44 -13.04
N TYR A 281 6.18 31.32 -11.72
CA TYR A 281 6.80 30.19 -11.05
C TYR A 281 6.02 28.89 -11.31
N PHE A 282 4.69 28.92 -11.18
CA PHE A 282 3.84 27.75 -11.47
C PHE A 282 4.01 27.26 -12.92
N HIS A 283 3.94 28.15 -13.90
CA HIS A 283 4.11 27.80 -15.31
C HIS A 283 5.46 27.15 -15.61
N ARG A 284 6.53 27.70 -15.03
CA ARG A 284 7.90 27.19 -15.20
C ARG A 284 8.00 25.75 -14.63
N ILE A 285 7.61 25.57 -13.37
CA ILE A 285 7.76 24.29 -12.67
C ILE A 285 6.86 23.20 -13.27
N PHE A 286 5.66 23.58 -13.73
CA PHE A 286 4.76 22.66 -14.41
C PHE A 286 5.38 22.19 -15.74
N LYS A 287 5.94 23.13 -16.53
CA LYS A 287 6.63 22.80 -17.78
C LYS A 287 7.87 21.93 -17.55
N ASP A 288 8.65 22.23 -16.52
CA ASP A 288 9.85 21.45 -16.16
C ASP A 288 9.47 20.00 -15.78
N THR A 289 8.31 19.81 -15.14
CA THR A 289 7.85 18.49 -14.69
C THR A 289 7.15 17.68 -15.79
N TYR A 290 6.28 18.32 -16.59
CA TYR A 290 5.43 17.62 -17.58
C TYR A 290 5.84 17.87 -19.04
N GLY A 291 6.91 18.63 -19.28
CA GLY A 291 7.45 18.92 -20.62
C GLY A 291 6.67 19.97 -21.41
N VAL A 292 5.44 20.31 -21.01
CA VAL A 292 4.56 21.27 -21.70
C VAL A 292 3.91 22.24 -20.72
N SER A 293 3.42 23.38 -21.22
CA SER A 293 2.70 24.33 -20.37
C SER A 293 1.35 23.79 -19.91
N PRO A 294 0.79 24.26 -18.77
CA PRO A 294 -0.52 23.79 -18.27
C PRO A 294 -1.64 23.88 -19.30
N ARG A 295 -1.67 24.99 -20.08
CA ARG A 295 -2.64 25.18 -21.16
C ARG A 295 -2.48 24.14 -22.27
N HIS A 296 -1.24 23.86 -22.68
CA HIS A 296 -0.94 22.87 -23.71
C HIS A 296 -1.25 21.45 -23.23
N TYR A 297 -0.92 21.15 -21.97
CA TYR A 297 -1.26 19.88 -21.32
C TYR A 297 -2.77 19.62 -21.37
N ARG A 298 -3.61 20.61 -21.02
CA ARG A 298 -5.07 20.50 -21.12
C ARG A 298 -5.55 20.18 -22.54
N LEU A 299 -4.95 20.78 -23.58
CA LEU A 299 -5.32 20.53 -24.97
C LEU A 299 -4.94 19.14 -25.47
N GLN A 300 -3.94 18.50 -24.88
CA GLN A 300 -3.52 17.14 -25.23
C GLN A 300 -4.40 16.05 -24.62
N ILE A 301 -5.07 16.33 -23.52
CA ILE A 301 -5.84 15.33 -22.74
C ILE A 301 -7.35 15.44 -22.94
N ARG A 302 -7.82 16.41 -23.69
CA ARG A 302 -9.19 16.60 -24.18
C ARG A 302 -9.30 16.27 -25.66
#